data_16cddc93ee6c604bcc94d5ac072f404c
#
_entry.id   16cddc93ee6c604bcc94d5ac072f404c
#
_cell.length_a   1.000
_cell.length_b   1.000
_cell.length_c   1.000
_cell.angle_alpha   90.00
_cell.angle_beta   90.00
_cell.angle_gamma   90.00
#
_symmetry.space_group_name_H-M   'P 1'
#
loop_
_entity.id
_entity.type
_entity.pdbx_description
1 polymer ?
#
loop_
_entity_poly.entity_id
_entity_poly.type
_entity_poly.pdbx_seq_one_letter_code
_entity_poly.pdbx_strand_id
1 'polypeptide(L)'
;NELKNLNPDDFETVSVLKGAAATALYGSRGLNGAVVITTKSGKGGSGLGISFSQTFGIDHAYKTPDIQTVYGDGPYVGRYDADGDGNIWQPTQFQVNSAGQHTLIGTWGTGFGPKYDGSQIENYDGTMTTYSPHKNNMLDMYQIGFNTNTNLAIHGGNDKTTFYASMSYKHAESTTPNNTFERYSFLVKA
;
A
#
# COMPACT_ATOMS: atom_id res chain seq x y z
N ASN A 1 -10.11 14.50 7.38
CA ASN A 1 -10.18 13.35 8.29
C ASN A 1 -9.18 13.55 9.44
N GLU A 2 -9.59 14.34 10.45
CA GLU A 2 -8.71 14.79 11.55
C GLU A 2 -8.15 13.64 12.41
N LEU A 3 -8.88 12.52 12.53
CA LEU A 3 -8.46 11.33 13.25
C LEU A 3 -7.10 10.78 12.80
N LYS A 4 -6.76 10.91 11.51
CA LYS A 4 -5.46 10.44 10.98
C LYS A 4 -4.27 11.25 11.50
N ASN A 5 -4.53 12.47 11.93
CA ASN A 5 -3.50 13.39 12.41
C ASN A 5 -3.22 13.24 13.91
N LEU A 6 -4.08 12.54 14.64
CA LEU A 6 -3.89 12.33 16.07
C LEU A 6 -2.87 11.20 16.32
N ASN A 7 -2.08 11.36 17.36
CA ASN A 7 -1.15 10.32 17.80
C ASN A 7 -1.85 9.34 18.75
N PRO A 8 -2.00 8.05 18.41
CA PRO A 8 -2.63 7.07 19.29
C PRO A 8 -1.88 6.85 20.61
N ASP A 9 -0.58 7.12 20.66
CA ASP A 9 0.22 6.97 21.89
C ASP A 9 -0.18 7.95 22.99
N ASP A 10 -0.86 9.05 22.63
CA ASP A 10 -1.38 10.04 23.56
C ASP A 10 -2.80 9.73 24.05
N PHE A 11 -3.43 8.65 23.57
CA PHE A 11 -4.78 8.28 23.99
C PHE A 11 -4.76 7.49 25.30
N GLU A 12 -5.62 7.90 26.22
CA GLU A 12 -5.93 7.17 27.46
C GLU A 12 -7.07 6.19 27.20
N THR A 13 -8.16 6.71 26.56
CA THR A 13 -9.32 5.88 26.18
C THR A 13 -9.85 6.28 24.83
N VAL A 14 -10.39 5.29 24.13
CA VAL A 14 -11.14 5.48 22.88
C VAL A 14 -12.48 4.76 23.03
N SER A 15 -13.58 5.52 22.93
CA SER A 15 -14.93 4.99 23.03
C SER A 15 -15.69 5.25 21.73
N VAL A 16 -16.29 4.21 21.16
CA VAL A 16 -17.13 4.33 19.96
C VAL A 16 -18.59 4.28 20.39
N LEU A 17 -19.28 5.40 20.25
CA LEU A 17 -20.71 5.52 20.53
C LEU A 17 -21.49 5.28 19.25
N LYS A 18 -22.49 4.41 19.28
CA LYS A 18 -23.34 4.06 18.14
C LYS A 18 -24.79 4.49 18.39
N GLY A 19 -25.49 4.87 17.30
CA GLY A 19 -26.92 5.14 17.30
C GLY A 19 -27.38 6.12 18.38
N ALA A 20 -28.37 5.73 19.18
CA ALA A 20 -29.04 6.59 20.16
C ALA A 20 -28.10 7.19 21.21
N ALA A 21 -27.06 6.46 21.65
CA ALA A 21 -26.11 6.96 22.64
C ALA A 21 -25.31 8.16 22.09
N ALA A 22 -24.87 8.11 20.84
CA ALA A 22 -24.18 9.22 20.21
C ALA A 22 -25.11 10.41 19.96
N THR A 23 -26.35 10.15 19.54
CA THR A 23 -27.35 11.20 19.29
C THR A 23 -27.76 11.91 20.58
N ALA A 24 -27.88 11.17 21.68
CA ALA A 24 -28.22 11.76 22.99
C ALA A 24 -27.16 12.74 23.49
N LEU A 25 -25.87 12.49 23.21
CA LEU A 25 -24.77 13.34 23.65
C LEU A 25 -24.42 14.46 22.67
N TYR A 26 -24.54 14.22 21.39
CA TYR A 26 -24.04 15.12 20.33
C TYR A 26 -25.13 15.60 19.37
N GLY A 27 -26.41 15.29 19.67
CA GLY A 27 -27.55 15.69 18.83
C GLY A 27 -27.48 15.12 17.42
N SER A 28 -27.92 15.90 16.45
CA SER A 28 -27.94 15.49 15.03
C SER A 28 -26.57 15.14 14.46
N ARG A 29 -25.48 15.68 15.03
CA ARG A 29 -24.11 15.33 14.61
C ARG A 29 -23.73 13.90 14.97
N GLY A 30 -24.39 13.30 15.95
CA GLY A 30 -24.17 11.92 16.39
C GLY A 30 -24.96 10.87 15.64
N LEU A 31 -25.75 11.21 14.61
CA LEU A 31 -26.61 10.26 13.88
C LEU A 31 -25.83 9.05 13.31
N ASN A 32 -24.64 9.28 12.81
CA ASN A 32 -23.76 8.23 12.26
C ASN A 32 -22.80 7.64 13.29
N GLY A 33 -22.99 7.95 14.57
CA GLY A 33 -22.08 7.57 15.66
C GLY A 33 -21.09 8.66 16.00
N ALA A 34 -20.35 8.45 17.10
CA ALA A 34 -19.30 9.36 17.54
C ALA A 34 -18.12 8.56 18.10
N VAL A 35 -16.90 9.02 17.87
CA VAL A 35 -15.68 8.51 18.47
C VAL A 35 -15.24 9.51 19.53
N VAL A 36 -15.25 9.10 20.79
CA VAL A 36 -14.81 9.92 21.93
C VAL A 36 -13.41 9.49 22.34
N ILE A 37 -12.47 10.41 22.24
CA ILE A 37 -11.07 10.17 22.60
C ILE A 37 -10.71 10.99 23.82
N THR A 38 -10.24 10.32 24.88
CA THR A 38 -9.65 10.97 26.04
C THR A 38 -8.14 10.87 25.92
N THR A 39 -7.46 11.99 25.97
CA THR A 39 -6.00 12.02 25.95
C THR A 39 -5.42 11.81 27.35
N LYS A 40 -4.24 11.20 27.41
CA LYS A 40 -3.48 11.05 28.65
C LYS A 40 -3.30 12.39 29.36
N SER A 41 -3.22 12.32 30.68
CA SER A 41 -3.03 13.48 31.55
C SER A 41 -1.98 13.15 32.62
N GLY A 42 -1.52 14.14 33.35
CA GLY A 42 -0.55 13.97 34.44
C GLY A 42 -1.10 13.26 35.68
N LYS A 43 -2.35 12.78 35.67
CA LYS A 43 -2.96 12.05 36.79
C LYS A 43 -2.24 10.72 37.02
N GLY A 44 -1.84 10.44 38.24
CA GLY A 44 -1.37 9.10 38.60
C GLY A 44 -0.22 9.01 39.57
N GLY A 45 0.23 10.09 40.21
CA GLY A 45 1.25 9.97 41.25
C GLY A 45 1.96 11.30 41.57
N SER A 46 2.47 11.40 42.76
CA SER A 46 3.41 12.46 43.11
C SER A 46 4.77 12.14 42.52
N GLY A 47 5.31 13.06 41.71
CA GLY A 47 6.63 12.91 41.11
C GLY A 47 6.63 13.05 39.60
N LEU A 48 7.81 12.82 39.02
CA LEU A 48 8.05 12.87 37.58
C LEU A 48 8.08 11.47 36.98
N GLY A 49 7.20 11.21 36.00
CA GLY A 49 7.22 9.99 35.22
C GLY A 49 7.71 10.29 33.78
N ILE A 50 8.52 9.38 33.26
CA ILE A 50 8.97 9.43 31.87
C ILE A 50 8.58 8.10 31.22
N SER A 51 7.97 8.17 30.06
CA SER A 51 7.67 6.99 29.24
C SER A 51 8.29 7.15 27.86
N PHE A 52 8.95 6.09 27.42
CA PHE A 52 9.51 6.00 26.07
C PHE A 52 8.97 4.74 25.41
N SER A 53 8.52 4.87 24.20
CA SER A 53 8.12 3.72 23.37
C SER A 53 8.73 3.86 21.96
N GLN A 54 9.16 2.72 21.46
CA GLN A 54 9.67 2.58 20.09
C GLN A 54 9.02 1.37 19.45
N THR A 55 8.39 1.59 18.29
CA THR A 55 7.79 0.52 17.49
C THR A 55 8.47 0.45 16.14
N PHE A 56 8.76 -0.77 15.69
CA PHE A 56 9.25 -1.06 14.35
C PHE A 56 8.26 -2.00 13.67
N GLY A 57 8.04 -1.76 12.38
CA GLY A 57 7.22 -2.63 11.56
C GLY A 57 7.87 -2.83 10.19
N ILE A 58 7.65 -4.01 9.63
CA ILE A 58 8.08 -4.37 8.28
C ILE A 58 6.85 -4.88 7.54
N ASP A 59 6.59 -4.28 6.39
CA ASP A 59 5.48 -4.63 5.52
C ASP A 59 6.04 -5.28 4.24
N HIS A 60 5.49 -6.44 3.87
CA HIS A 60 5.92 -7.18 2.70
C HIS A 60 4.71 -7.71 1.94
N ALA A 61 4.68 -7.44 0.63
CA ALA A 61 3.69 -8.05 -0.25
C ALA A 61 4.09 -9.51 -0.51
N TYR A 62 3.30 -10.47 -0.05
CA TYR A 62 3.67 -11.90 -0.14
C TYR A 62 2.75 -12.71 -1.04
N LYS A 63 1.60 -12.16 -1.43
CA LYS A 63 0.61 -12.88 -2.23
C LYS A 63 -0.05 -11.96 -3.24
N THR A 64 -0.15 -12.44 -4.44
CA THR A 64 -0.91 -11.85 -5.54
C THR A 64 -1.94 -12.84 -6.04
N PRO A 65 -2.94 -12.41 -6.83
CA PRO A 65 -3.79 -13.33 -7.56
C PRO A 65 -2.95 -14.26 -8.46
N ASP A 66 -3.39 -15.50 -8.60
CA ASP A 66 -2.77 -16.44 -9.54
C ASP A 66 -3.02 -15.94 -10.96
N ILE A 67 -1.93 -15.69 -11.67
CA ILE A 67 -1.96 -15.32 -13.09
C ILE A 67 -1.54 -16.51 -13.93
N GLN A 68 -2.06 -16.61 -15.14
CA GLN A 68 -1.62 -17.64 -16.07
C GLN A 68 -0.17 -17.40 -16.48
N THR A 69 0.60 -18.49 -16.62
CA THR A 69 2.04 -18.50 -16.94
C THR A 69 2.37 -19.44 -18.10
N VAL A 70 1.38 -19.81 -18.90
CA VAL A 70 1.51 -20.78 -19.98
C VAL A 70 1.64 -20.06 -21.32
N TYR A 71 0.91 -18.97 -21.53
CA TYR A 71 0.87 -18.23 -22.76
C TYR A 71 1.38 -16.83 -22.52
N GLY A 72 2.11 -16.27 -23.47
CA GLY A 72 2.56 -14.90 -23.43
C GLY A 72 1.53 -13.92 -23.98
N ASP A 73 2.00 -12.70 -24.22
CA ASP A 73 1.20 -11.65 -24.83
C ASP A 73 0.90 -11.96 -26.30
N GLY A 74 -0.29 -11.61 -26.74
CA GLY A 74 -0.72 -11.84 -28.10
C GLY A 74 -1.88 -10.93 -28.50
N PRO A 75 -2.20 -10.90 -29.78
CA PRO A 75 -3.29 -10.08 -30.26
C PRO A 75 -4.64 -10.60 -29.76
N TYR A 76 -5.61 -9.71 -29.78
CA TYR A 76 -7.01 -10.02 -29.49
C TYR A 76 -7.48 -11.22 -30.33
N VAL A 77 -8.14 -12.20 -29.68
CA VAL A 77 -8.70 -13.40 -30.30
C VAL A 77 -9.95 -13.02 -31.13
N GLY A 78 -9.73 -12.28 -32.19
CA GLY A 78 -10.72 -12.06 -33.24
C GLY A 78 -10.12 -12.58 -34.55
N ARG A 79 -10.89 -13.24 -35.35
CA ARG A 79 -10.53 -13.47 -36.74
C ARG A 79 -10.31 -12.09 -37.35
N TYR A 80 -9.07 -11.70 -37.52
CA TYR A 80 -8.73 -10.45 -38.16
C TYR A 80 -8.04 -10.79 -39.47
N ASP A 81 -8.74 -10.48 -40.52
CA ASP A 81 -8.19 -10.43 -41.87
C ASP A 81 -7.61 -9.02 -42.06
N ALA A 82 -6.35 -8.83 -41.64
CA ALA A 82 -5.74 -7.50 -41.52
C ALA A 82 -5.41 -6.88 -42.91
N ASP A 83 -5.28 -7.72 -43.91
CA ASP A 83 -4.80 -7.34 -45.24
C ASP A 83 -5.79 -7.65 -46.35
N GLY A 84 -6.94 -8.27 -46.04
CA GLY A 84 -8.02 -8.55 -47.03
C GLY A 84 -7.63 -9.64 -48.02
N ASP A 85 -6.57 -10.40 -47.77
CA ASP A 85 -6.09 -11.48 -48.62
C ASP A 85 -6.64 -12.87 -48.25
N GLY A 86 -7.49 -12.90 -47.22
CA GLY A 86 -8.09 -14.13 -46.69
C GLY A 86 -7.17 -14.90 -45.71
N ASN A 87 -6.00 -14.39 -45.39
CA ASN A 87 -5.13 -14.99 -44.37
C ASN A 87 -5.60 -14.67 -42.98
N ILE A 88 -6.09 -15.68 -42.30
CA ILE A 88 -6.51 -15.57 -40.89
C ILE A 88 -5.25 -15.61 -40.04
N TRP A 89 -4.90 -14.49 -39.43
CA TRP A 89 -3.80 -14.44 -38.48
C TRP A 89 -4.09 -15.31 -37.26
N GLN A 90 -3.16 -16.22 -36.94
CA GLN A 90 -3.32 -17.13 -35.81
C GLN A 90 -2.71 -16.47 -34.56
N PRO A 91 -3.49 -16.18 -33.52
CA PRO A 91 -2.98 -15.51 -32.30
C PRO A 91 -1.92 -16.33 -31.55
N THR A 92 -1.73 -17.58 -31.94
CA THR A 92 -0.74 -18.49 -31.37
C THR A 92 0.61 -18.46 -32.09
N GLN A 93 0.76 -17.67 -33.13
CA GLN A 93 2.00 -17.57 -33.90
C GLN A 93 2.80 -16.34 -33.49
N PHE A 94 4.13 -16.49 -33.49
CA PHE A 94 5.01 -15.35 -33.31
C PHE A 94 4.98 -14.46 -34.56
N GLN A 95 5.03 -13.16 -34.32
CA GLN A 95 5.41 -12.23 -35.38
C GLN A 95 6.90 -12.37 -35.68
N VAL A 96 7.30 -12.02 -36.90
CA VAL A 96 8.69 -12.12 -37.36
C VAL A 96 9.15 -10.75 -37.81
N ASN A 97 10.29 -10.30 -37.32
CA ASN A 97 10.90 -9.05 -37.76
C ASN A 97 11.58 -9.20 -39.14
N SER A 98 12.10 -8.11 -39.70
CA SER A 98 12.77 -8.11 -40.99
C SER A 98 14.03 -9.00 -41.09
N ALA A 99 14.59 -9.37 -39.94
CA ALA A 99 15.72 -10.30 -39.83
C ALA A 99 15.29 -11.78 -39.68
N GLY A 100 13.99 -12.08 -39.73
CA GLY A 100 13.45 -13.42 -39.57
C GLY A 100 13.40 -13.92 -38.13
N GLN A 101 13.57 -13.04 -37.14
CA GLN A 101 13.54 -13.40 -35.74
C GLN A 101 12.13 -13.18 -35.16
N HIS A 102 11.72 -13.99 -34.19
CA HIS A 102 10.47 -13.77 -33.46
C HIS A 102 10.51 -12.41 -32.73
N THR A 103 9.41 -11.66 -32.75
CA THR A 103 9.36 -10.34 -32.13
C THR A 103 8.03 -10.09 -31.41
N LEU A 104 8.10 -9.31 -30.32
CA LEU A 104 6.94 -8.74 -29.64
C LEU A 104 6.57 -7.36 -30.18
N ILE A 105 7.42 -6.75 -31.01
CA ILE A 105 7.14 -5.44 -31.59
C ILE A 105 5.92 -5.54 -32.51
N GLY A 106 4.93 -4.67 -32.25
CA GLY A 106 3.66 -4.66 -32.99
C GLY A 106 2.60 -5.65 -32.48
N THR A 107 2.88 -6.46 -31.46
CA THR A 107 1.84 -7.23 -30.76
C THR A 107 1.02 -6.30 -29.88
N TRP A 108 -0.28 -6.36 -30.03
CA TRP A 108 -1.22 -5.54 -29.26
C TRP A 108 -1.82 -6.42 -28.15
N GLY A 109 -1.25 -6.28 -26.94
CA GLY A 109 -1.45 -7.21 -25.83
C GLY A 109 -2.83 -7.20 -25.20
N THR A 110 -3.77 -7.86 -25.78
CA THR A 110 -5.12 -8.04 -25.19
C THR A 110 -5.57 -9.49 -25.10
N GLY A 111 -4.75 -10.45 -25.50
CA GLY A 111 -5.11 -11.85 -25.58
C GLY A 111 -3.99 -12.82 -25.22
N PHE A 112 -4.26 -14.10 -25.44
CA PHE A 112 -3.28 -15.15 -25.31
C PHE A 112 -2.47 -15.26 -26.62
N GLY A 113 -1.17 -15.00 -26.52
CA GLY A 113 -0.22 -15.20 -27.60
C GLY A 113 0.31 -16.63 -27.66
N PRO A 114 1.48 -16.81 -28.26
CA PRO A 114 2.16 -18.10 -28.30
C PRO A 114 2.45 -18.64 -26.90
N LYS A 115 2.51 -19.94 -26.79
CA LYS A 115 2.94 -20.62 -25.56
C LYS A 115 4.41 -20.30 -25.28
N TYR A 116 4.72 -20.03 -24.02
CA TYR A 116 6.12 -19.87 -23.60
C TYR A 116 6.93 -21.13 -23.88
N ASP A 117 7.99 -21.01 -24.66
CA ASP A 117 8.82 -22.11 -25.11
C ASP A 117 10.32 -21.93 -24.78
N GLY A 118 10.68 -20.79 -24.18
CA GLY A 118 12.06 -20.45 -23.84
C GLY A 118 12.91 -20.01 -25.01
N SER A 119 12.34 -19.79 -26.19
CA SER A 119 13.06 -19.28 -27.37
C SER A 119 13.53 -17.84 -27.17
N GLN A 120 14.49 -17.42 -28.00
CA GLN A 120 14.91 -16.02 -28.04
C GLN A 120 13.91 -15.21 -28.87
N ILE A 121 13.49 -14.08 -28.31
CA ILE A 121 12.53 -13.17 -28.95
C ILE A 121 13.00 -11.73 -28.81
N GLU A 122 12.73 -10.92 -29.81
CA GLU A 122 12.94 -9.48 -29.74
C GLU A 122 11.84 -8.82 -28.90
N ASN A 123 12.24 -8.14 -27.85
CA ASN A 123 11.36 -7.42 -26.93
C ASN A 123 10.90 -6.10 -27.52
N TYR A 124 9.93 -5.42 -26.88
CA TYR A 124 9.38 -4.12 -27.30
C TYR A 124 10.41 -2.98 -27.42
N ASP A 125 11.53 -3.09 -26.71
CA ASP A 125 12.64 -2.13 -26.77
C ASP A 125 13.73 -2.50 -27.80
N GLY A 126 13.51 -3.57 -28.58
CA GLY A 126 14.46 -4.07 -29.57
C GLY A 126 15.56 -4.94 -28.99
N THR A 127 15.57 -5.24 -27.70
CA THR A 127 16.55 -6.16 -27.09
C THR A 127 16.09 -7.60 -27.24
N MET A 128 17.08 -8.53 -27.35
CA MET A 128 16.78 -9.96 -27.34
C MET A 128 16.59 -10.46 -25.91
N THR A 129 15.50 -11.18 -25.66
CA THR A 129 15.16 -11.76 -24.38
C THR A 129 14.67 -13.21 -24.53
N THR A 130 14.60 -13.94 -23.42
CA THR A 130 14.04 -15.28 -23.42
C THR A 130 12.52 -15.21 -23.27
N TYR A 131 11.80 -15.87 -24.18
CA TYR A 131 10.34 -15.94 -24.14
C TYR A 131 9.88 -16.90 -23.03
N SER A 132 9.74 -16.35 -21.83
CA SER A 132 9.38 -17.08 -20.63
C SER A 132 8.47 -16.25 -19.73
N PRO A 133 7.63 -16.91 -18.91
CA PRO A 133 6.75 -16.17 -18.01
C PRO A 133 7.54 -15.49 -16.90
N HIS A 134 7.18 -14.24 -16.61
CA HIS A 134 7.69 -13.52 -15.43
C HIS A 134 6.80 -13.82 -14.23
N LYS A 135 7.13 -14.88 -13.49
CA LYS A 135 6.27 -15.45 -12.43
C LYS A 135 5.92 -14.48 -11.32
N ASN A 136 6.82 -13.55 -11.00
CA ASN A 136 6.66 -12.59 -9.91
C ASN A 136 6.30 -11.18 -10.41
N ASN A 137 5.86 -11.04 -11.66
CA ASN A 137 5.63 -9.75 -12.31
C ASN A 137 4.86 -8.75 -11.43
N MET A 138 3.83 -9.20 -10.71
CA MET A 138 3.06 -8.34 -9.81
C MET A 138 3.79 -8.05 -8.50
N LEU A 139 4.59 -9.01 -7.98
CA LEU A 139 5.32 -8.82 -6.72
C LEU A 139 6.56 -7.95 -6.89
N ASP A 140 7.20 -8.01 -8.05
CA ASP A 140 8.41 -7.22 -8.35
C ASP A 140 8.14 -5.70 -8.43
N MET A 141 6.86 -5.30 -8.50
CA MET A 141 6.46 -3.90 -8.40
C MET A 141 6.50 -3.37 -6.96
N TYR A 142 6.57 -4.25 -5.97
CA TYR A 142 6.55 -3.88 -4.56
C TYR A 142 7.94 -3.96 -3.95
N GLN A 143 8.18 -3.08 -3.01
CA GLN A 143 9.35 -3.08 -2.14
C GLN A 143 8.98 -3.54 -0.73
N ILE A 144 9.98 -3.79 0.09
CA ILE A 144 9.76 -3.98 1.53
C ILE A 144 9.51 -2.61 2.14
N GLY A 145 8.34 -2.45 2.75
CA GLY A 145 8.00 -1.28 3.52
C GLY A 145 8.60 -1.36 4.92
N PHE A 146 9.03 -0.22 5.44
CA PHE A 146 9.54 -0.11 6.80
C PHE A 146 8.82 1.02 7.52
N ASN A 147 8.38 0.77 8.75
CA ASN A 147 7.75 1.79 9.55
C ASN A 147 8.36 1.84 10.94
N THR A 148 8.46 3.04 11.48
CA THR A 148 8.94 3.30 12.84
C THR A 148 8.07 4.36 13.49
N ASN A 149 7.82 4.20 14.78
CA ASN A 149 7.14 5.18 15.60
C ASN A 149 7.86 5.31 16.94
N THR A 150 8.39 6.49 17.21
CA THR A 150 9.07 6.85 18.43
C THR A 150 8.18 7.78 19.22
N ASN A 151 7.95 7.50 20.48
CA ASN A 151 7.20 8.37 21.38
C ASN A 151 7.97 8.57 22.68
N LEU A 152 8.06 9.81 23.11
CA LEU A 152 8.60 10.20 24.43
C LEU A 152 7.53 11.03 25.13
N ALA A 153 7.17 10.66 26.34
CA ALA A 153 6.25 11.45 27.15
C ALA A 153 6.79 11.65 28.56
N ILE A 154 6.53 12.83 29.09
CA ILE A 154 6.87 13.25 30.45
C ILE A 154 5.57 13.65 31.12
N HIS A 155 5.32 13.12 32.30
CA HIS A 155 4.14 13.44 33.07
C HIS A 155 4.47 13.55 34.55
N GLY A 156 3.66 14.31 35.25
CA GLY A 156 3.84 14.45 36.70
C GLY A 156 2.85 15.39 37.30
N GLY A 157 2.98 15.61 38.60
CA GLY A 157 2.11 16.52 39.30
C GLY A 157 2.03 16.25 40.77
N ASN A 158 1.09 16.94 41.37
CA ASN A 158 0.67 16.78 42.77
C ASN A 158 -0.86 16.90 42.85
N ASP A 159 -1.42 16.92 44.04
CA ASP A 159 -2.87 16.98 44.27
C ASP A 159 -3.54 18.25 43.69
N LYS A 160 -2.77 19.29 43.35
CA LYS A 160 -3.27 20.57 42.88
C LYS A 160 -2.97 20.84 41.42
N THR A 161 -1.87 20.30 40.90
CA THR A 161 -1.41 20.56 39.54
C THR A 161 -0.84 19.31 38.91
N THR A 162 -1.23 19.02 37.69
CA THR A 162 -0.73 17.91 36.93
C THR A 162 -0.30 18.40 35.55
N PHE A 163 0.69 17.76 34.97
CA PHE A 163 1.12 18.06 33.58
C PHE A 163 1.41 16.76 32.83
N TYR A 164 1.22 16.83 31.52
CA TYR A 164 1.58 15.81 30.55
C TYR A 164 2.16 16.51 29.32
N ALA A 165 3.31 16.07 28.86
CA ALA A 165 3.88 16.53 27.62
C ALA A 165 4.42 15.35 26.84
N SER A 166 4.10 15.26 25.56
CA SER A 166 4.61 14.20 24.69
C SER A 166 5.11 14.76 23.36
N MET A 167 6.05 14.02 22.79
CA MET A 167 6.57 14.22 21.44
C MET A 167 6.65 12.87 20.75
N SER A 168 6.14 12.79 19.52
CA SER A 168 6.27 11.59 18.71
C SER A 168 6.74 11.89 17.30
N TYR A 169 7.49 10.95 16.75
CA TYR A 169 7.91 10.91 15.36
C TYR A 169 7.53 9.58 14.76
N LYS A 170 6.77 9.63 13.68
CA LYS A 170 6.43 8.47 12.87
C LYS A 170 6.99 8.63 11.48
N HIS A 171 7.72 7.61 11.02
CA HIS A 171 8.16 7.46 9.64
C HIS A 171 7.64 6.13 9.10
N ALA A 172 7.13 6.14 7.89
CA ALA A 172 6.64 4.94 7.23
C ALA A 172 6.97 4.98 5.73
N GLU A 173 7.61 3.95 5.26
CA GLU A 173 7.81 3.65 3.84
C GLU A 173 6.82 2.58 3.43
N SER A 174 6.05 2.86 2.39
CA SER A 174 5.07 1.92 1.86
C SER A 174 5.74 0.79 1.08
N THR A 175 5.03 -0.32 0.91
CA THR A 175 5.39 -1.36 -0.06
C THR A 175 5.33 -0.86 -1.50
N THR A 176 4.64 0.24 -1.78
CA THR A 176 4.67 0.90 -3.09
C THR A 176 5.87 1.84 -3.16
N PRO A 177 6.76 1.72 -4.16
CA PRO A 177 7.91 2.60 -4.31
C PRO A 177 7.54 4.09 -4.33
N ASN A 178 8.43 4.94 -3.81
CA ASN A 178 8.28 6.40 -3.76
C ASN A 178 7.07 6.90 -2.94
N ASN A 179 6.56 6.09 -2.02
CA ASN A 179 5.47 6.48 -1.13
C ASN A 179 5.95 6.43 0.32
N THR A 180 6.24 7.60 0.86
CA THR A 180 6.71 7.79 2.23
C THR A 180 5.75 8.69 3.01
N PHE A 181 5.69 8.47 4.31
CA PHE A 181 4.89 9.26 5.23
C PHE A 181 5.69 9.61 6.47
N GLU A 182 5.67 10.88 6.84
CA GLU A 182 6.27 11.37 8.07
C GLU A 182 5.26 12.18 8.88
N ARG A 183 5.33 12.05 10.20
CA ARG A 183 4.50 12.82 11.11
C ARG A 183 5.26 13.13 12.40
N TYR A 184 5.26 14.41 12.76
CA TYR A 184 5.66 14.89 14.06
C TYR A 184 4.42 15.30 14.83
N SER A 185 4.31 14.89 16.08
CA SER A 185 3.18 15.25 16.95
C SER A 185 3.71 15.73 18.28
N PHE A 186 3.06 16.77 18.81
CA PHE A 186 3.36 17.33 20.12
C PHE A 186 2.05 17.52 20.86
N LEU A 187 2.01 17.13 22.11
CA LEU A 187 0.89 17.35 23.01
C LEU A 187 1.41 17.91 24.33
N VAL A 188 0.79 18.98 24.81
CA VAL A 188 1.03 19.54 26.14
C VAL A 188 -0.31 19.75 26.81
N LYS A 189 -0.43 19.31 28.04
CA LYS A 189 -1.62 19.42 28.87
C LYS A 189 -1.22 19.72 30.30
N ALA A 190 -1.86 20.70 30.90
CA ALA A 190 -1.65 21.12 32.29
C ALA A 190 -3.01 21.27 32.99
#